data_f3780009c050a1277e6c00ae9a70dc2f
#
_entry.id   f3780009c050a1277e6c00ae9a70dc2f
#
_cell.length_a   1.000
_cell.length_b   1.000
_cell.length_c   1.000
_cell.angle_alpha   90.00
_cell.angle_beta   90.00
_cell.angle_gamma   90.00
#
_symmetry.space_group_name_H-M   'P 1'
#
loop_
_entity.id
_entity.type
_entity.pdbx_description
1 polymer ?
#
loop_
_entity_poly.entity_id
_entity_poly.type
_entity_poly.pdbx_seq_one_letter_code
_entity_poly.pdbx_strand_id
1 'polypeptide(L)'
;MEKFFDINVRITGFNQVKTDTTTVNFITFDGDCQAPFFTGKILDGGVDTQKFEKGKPGTLSARYIIKGKDSKGRDTSLFIENNGFASEDGSIETSPFILCDNDELAPLFSKKLTGRIKNVDCPEKNRIIIEIYTE
;
A
#
# COMPACT_ATOMS: atom_id res chain seq x y z
N MET A 1 -14.14 9.81 -8.94
CA MET A 1 -13.36 9.03 -7.93
C MET A 1 -13.59 9.63 -6.55
N GLU A 2 -13.93 8.80 -5.61
CA GLU A 2 -14.12 9.21 -4.22
C GLU A 2 -13.09 8.54 -3.32
N LYS A 3 -12.57 9.28 -2.34
CA LYS A 3 -11.66 8.72 -1.36
C LYS A 3 -12.40 7.73 -0.47
N PHE A 4 -11.84 6.53 -0.35
CA PHE A 4 -12.45 5.46 0.42
C PHE A 4 -11.83 5.39 1.83
N PHE A 5 -10.51 5.25 1.92
CA PHE A 5 -9.79 5.27 3.20
C PHE A 5 -8.29 5.47 2.98
N ASP A 6 -7.60 5.69 4.09
CA ASP A 6 -6.15 5.89 4.11
C ASP A 6 -5.45 4.75 4.83
N ILE A 7 -4.25 4.42 4.36
CA ILE A 7 -3.33 3.53 5.06
C ILE A 7 -2.09 4.33 5.42
N ASN A 8 -1.78 4.40 6.71
CA ASN A 8 -0.59 5.07 7.21
C ASN A 8 0.59 4.10 7.16
N VAL A 9 1.67 4.49 6.52
CA VAL A 9 2.84 3.64 6.32
C VAL A 9 4.08 4.32 6.89
N ARG A 10 4.86 3.55 7.66
CA ARG A 10 6.17 3.95 8.13
C ARG A 10 7.21 3.01 7.53
N ILE A 11 8.16 3.56 6.78
CA ILE A 11 9.25 2.78 6.18
C ILE A 11 10.23 2.40 7.28
N THR A 12 10.54 1.11 7.38
CA THR A 12 11.39 0.55 8.43
C THR A 12 12.72 0.01 7.90
N GLY A 13 12.83 -0.26 6.60
CA GLY A 13 14.05 -0.78 6.03
C GLY A 13 14.12 -0.58 4.53
N PHE A 14 15.33 -0.57 4.01
CA PHE A 14 15.59 -0.39 2.59
C PHE A 14 16.80 -1.23 2.20
N ASN A 15 16.60 -2.11 1.22
CA ASN A 15 17.67 -2.89 0.63
C ASN A 15 17.64 -2.71 -0.89
N GLN A 16 18.79 -2.77 -1.52
CA GLN A 16 18.88 -2.52 -2.95
C GLN A 16 19.88 -3.44 -3.60
N VAL A 17 19.52 -3.95 -4.77
CA VAL A 17 20.45 -4.58 -5.70
C VAL A 17 20.45 -3.74 -6.97
N LYS A 18 21.64 -3.35 -7.41
CA LYS A 18 21.79 -2.46 -8.56
C LYS A 18 22.84 -2.99 -9.52
N THR A 19 22.47 -3.04 -10.80
CA THR A 19 23.38 -3.32 -11.91
C THR A 19 23.41 -2.12 -12.85
N ASP A 20 24.15 -2.22 -13.96
CA ASP A 20 24.22 -1.14 -14.96
C ASP A 20 22.87 -0.89 -15.64
N THR A 21 21.99 -1.89 -15.67
CA THR A 21 20.72 -1.81 -16.40
C THR A 21 19.49 -1.89 -15.51
N THR A 22 19.64 -2.40 -14.30
CA THR A 22 18.47 -2.73 -13.47
C THR A 22 18.74 -2.42 -12.01
N THR A 23 17.76 -1.81 -11.36
CA THR A 23 17.76 -1.56 -9.91
C THR A 23 16.52 -2.19 -9.32
N VAL A 24 16.70 -2.95 -8.23
CA VAL A 24 15.58 -3.47 -7.44
C VAL A 24 15.71 -2.93 -6.02
N ASN A 25 14.67 -2.27 -5.57
CA ASN A 25 14.53 -1.80 -4.19
C ASN A 25 13.57 -2.70 -3.44
N PHE A 26 13.95 -3.05 -2.23
CA PHE A 26 13.16 -3.89 -1.34
C PHE A 26 12.91 -3.09 -0.07
N ILE A 27 11.69 -2.58 0.08
CA ILE A 27 11.34 -1.61 1.13
C ILE A 27 10.41 -2.30 2.11
N THR A 28 10.86 -2.41 3.37
CA THR A 28 10.01 -2.94 4.45
C THR A 28 9.33 -1.80 5.18
N PHE A 29 8.17 -2.08 5.73
CA PHE A 29 7.37 -1.06 6.39
C PHE A 29 6.43 -1.66 7.42
N ASP A 30 5.98 -0.82 8.35
CA ASP A 30 4.85 -1.06 9.22
C ASP A 30 3.84 0.09 9.08
N GLY A 31 2.82 0.09 9.90
CA GLY A 31 1.82 1.13 9.86
C GLY A 31 0.46 0.66 10.37
N ASP A 32 -0.55 1.46 10.09
CA ASP A 32 -1.91 1.20 10.55
C ASP A 32 -2.96 1.71 9.56
N CYS A 33 -4.19 1.33 9.84
CA CYS A 33 -5.36 1.84 9.16
C CYS A 33 -6.41 2.20 10.20
N GLN A 34 -6.96 3.41 10.09
CA GLN A 34 -8.03 3.89 10.98
C GLN A 34 -9.16 4.43 10.11
N ALA A 35 -10.00 3.53 9.64
CA ALA A 35 -11.17 3.89 8.84
C ALA A 35 -12.45 3.74 9.69
N PRO A 36 -13.56 4.39 9.32
CA PRO A 36 -14.81 4.23 10.07
C PRO A 36 -15.30 2.78 10.17
N PHE A 37 -14.98 1.96 9.18
CA PHE A 37 -15.44 0.57 9.10
C PHE A 37 -14.41 -0.44 9.62
N PHE A 38 -13.15 -0.03 9.84
CA PHE A 38 -12.07 -0.95 10.20
C PHE A 38 -10.89 -0.20 10.81
N THR A 39 -10.35 -0.77 11.88
CA THR A 39 -9.11 -0.28 12.52
C THR A 39 -8.15 -1.46 12.67
N GLY A 40 -6.93 -1.31 12.20
CA GLY A 40 -5.95 -2.38 12.27
C GLY A 40 -4.52 -1.92 12.10
N LYS A 41 -3.60 -2.87 12.23
CA LYS A 41 -2.16 -2.65 12.09
C LYS A 41 -1.59 -3.55 11.00
N ILE A 42 -0.61 -3.04 10.29
CA ILE A 42 0.16 -3.82 9.33
C ILE A 42 1.02 -4.82 10.09
N LEU A 43 0.88 -6.11 9.73
CA LEU A 43 1.68 -7.17 10.33
C LEU A 43 3.12 -7.13 9.81
N ASP A 44 4.05 -7.69 10.58
CA ASP A 44 5.43 -7.85 10.14
C ASP A 44 5.49 -8.62 8.82
N GLY A 45 6.43 -8.25 7.97
CA GLY A 45 6.61 -8.88 6.66
C GLY A 45 6.06 -8.09 5.48
N GLY A 46 5.46 -6.93 5.73
CA GLY A 46 5.05 -6.04 4.65
C GLY A 46 6.25 -5.58 3.84
N VAL A 47 6.18 -5.70 2.52
CA VAL A 47 7.29 -5.33 1.64
C VAL A 47 6.78 -4.73 0.34
N ASP A 48 7.46 -3.67 -0.10
CA ASP A 48 7.27 -3.06 -1.42
C ASP A 48 8.51 -3.36 -2.26
N THR A 49 8.29 -4.02 -3.39
CA THR A 49 9.35 -4.32 -4.34
C THR A 49 9.23 -3.39 -5.52
N GLN A 50 10.26 -2.57 -5.73
CA GLN A 50 10.32 -1.64 -6.84
C GLN A 50 11.39 -2.09 -7.81
N LYS A 51 11.06 -2.10 -9.10
CA LYS A 51 11.98 -2.52 -10.14
C LYS A 51 12.09 -1.45 -11.22
N PHE A 52 13.29 -1.00 -11.47
CA PHE A 52 13.60 0.01 -12.49
C PHE A 52 14.57 -0.59 -13.48
N GLU A 53 14.10 -0.83 -14.70
CA GLU A 53 14.91 -1.31 -15.82
C GLU A 53 15.12 -0.20 -16.83
N LYS A 54 16.34 -0.11 -17.37
CA LYS A 54 16.68 0.90 -18.38
C LYS A 54 15.78 0.76 -19.58
N GLY A 55 15.15 1.86 -20.00
CA GLY A 55 14.24 1.88 -21.16
C GLY A 55 12.84 1.38 -20.90
N LYS A 56 12.48 1.09 -19.64
CA LYS A 56 11.14 0.64 -19.26
C LYS A 56 10.59 1.46 -18.11
N PRO A 57 9.26 1.60 -17.99
CA PRO A 57 8.67 2.22 -16.79
C PRO A 57 9.02 1.42 -15.54
N GLY A 58 9.24 2.13 -14.44
CA GLY A 58 9.43 1.48 -13.14
C GLY A 58 8.16 0.77 -12.69
N THR A 59 8.30 -0.39 -12.06
CA THR A 59 7.18 -1.13 -11.49
C THR A 59 7.26 -1.13 -9.98
N LEU A 60 6.09 -1.17 -9.36
CA LEU A 60 5.92 -1.15 -7.90
C LEU A 60 4.96 -2.28 -7.53
N SER A 61 5.32 -3.06 -6.52
CA SER A 61 4.45 -4.12 -6.02
C SER A 61 4.62 -4.26 -4.51
N ALA A 62 3.64 -3.80 -3.77
CA ALA A 62 3.61 -3.91 -2.32
C ALA A 62 2.62 -4.99 -1.90
N ARG A 63 3.03 -5.85 -0.95
CA ARG A 63 2.18 -6.89 -0.39
C ARG A 63 2.27 -6.87 1.12
N TYR A 64 1.12 -6.85 1.77
CA TYR A 64 1.06 -6.78 3.23
C TYR A 64 -0.32 -7.19 3.74
N ILE A 65 -0.37 -7.49 5.03
CA ILE A 65 -1.60 -7.84 5.72
C ILE A 65 -1.86 -6.81 6.82
N ILE A 66 -3.09 -6.32 6.89
CA ILE A 66 -3.56 -5.47 7.99
C ILE A 66 -4.53 -6.30 8.81
N LYS A 67 -4.26 -6.41 10.10
CA LYS A 67 -5.11 -7.17 11.02
C LYS A 67 -5.66 -6.26 12.11
N GLY A 68 -6.96 -6.37 12.35
CA GLY A 68 -7.62 -5.53 13.34
C GLY A 68 -9.06 -5.94 13.57
N LYS A 69 -9.91 -4.93 13.73
CA LYS A 69 -11.32 -5.13 14.04
C LYS A 69 -12.21 -4.21 13.21
N ASP A 70 -13.41 -4.70 12.88
CA ASP A 70 -14.43 -3.88 12.25
C ASP A 70 -15.10 -2.97 13.30
N SER A 71 -16.08 -2.17 12.85
CA SER A 71 -16.80 -1.25 13.72
C SER A 71 -17.63 -1.95 14.81
N LYS A 72 -17.87 -3.25 14.66
CA LYS A 72 -18.61 -4.08 15.63
C LYS A 72 -17.68 -4.89 16.52
N GLY A 73 -16.37 -4.67 16.43
CA GLY A 73 -15.38 -5.37 17.26
C GLY A 73 -15.01 -6.76 16.79
N ARG A 74 -15.40 -7.16 15.57
CA ARG A 74 -15.08 -8.49 15.04
C ARG A 74 -13.70 -8.50 14.42
N ASP A 75 -12.97 -9.60 14.64
CA ASP A 75 -11.66 -9.79 14.06
C ASP A 75 -11.74 -9.75 12.52
N THR A 76 -10.87 -8.97 11.91
CA THR A 76 -10.88 -8.75 10.48
C THR A 76 -9.45 -8.61 9.97
N SER A 77 -9.16 -9.28 8.85
CA SER A 77 -7.87 -9.18 8.19
C SER A 77 -8.04 -8.77 6.74
N LEU A 78 -7.16 -7.90 6.27
CA LEU A 78 -7.09 -7.47 4.88
C LEU A 78 -5.75 -7.91 4.32
N PHE A 79 -5.77 -8.64 3.20
CA PHE A 79 -4.58 -8.84 2.38
C PHE A 79 -4.59 -7.79 1.29
N ILE A 80 -3.50 -7.05 1.16
CA ILE A 80 -3.39 -6.01 0.15
C ILE A 80 -2.22 -6.33 -0.78
N GLU A 81 -2.51 -6.35 -2.08
CA GLU A 81 -1.51 -6.37 -3.12
C GLU A 81 -1.68 -5.11 -3.96
N ASN A 82 -0.67 -4.25 -3.92
CA ASN A 82 -0.76 -2.94 -4.53
C ASN A 82 0.28 -2.82 -5.63
N ASN A 83 -0.15 -2.99 -6.88
CA ASN A 83 0.72 -2.96 -8.04
C ASN A 83 0.54 -1.67 -8.83
N GLY A 84 1.62 -1.16 -9.40
CA GLY A 84 1.57 0.06 -10.18
C GLY A 84 2.82 0.32 -10.98
N PHE A 85 2.81 1.46 -11.65
CA PHE A 85 3.92 1.95 -12.46
C PHE A 85 4.28 3.36 -12.03
N ALA A 86 5.57 3.68 -12.09
CA ALA A 86 6.04 5.04 -11.96
C ALA A 86 5.92 5.74 -13.32
N SER A 87 5.21 6.86 -13.37
CA SER A 87 5.10 7.67 -14.57
C SER A 87 6.34 8.49 -14.80
N GLU A 88 6.53 9.00 -16.04
CA GLU A 88 7.68 9.84 -16.40
C GLU A 88 7.77 11.11 -15.56
N ASP A 89 6.63 11.66 -15.13
CA ASP A 89 6.58 12.85 -14.28
C ASP A 89 6.84 12.54 -12.79
N GLY A 90 7.12 11.27 -12.45
CA GLY A 90 7.37 10.84 -11.09
C GLY A 90 6.11 10.54 -10.27
N SER A 91 4.92 10.71 -10.85
CA SER A 91 3.70 10.33 -10.15
C SER A 91 3.54 8.82 -10.10
N ILE A 92 2.92 8.33 -9.04
CA ILE A 92 2.70 6.91 -8.81
C ILE A 92 1.20 6.70 -8.57
N GLU A 93 0.60 5.90 -9.44
CA GLU A 93 -0.77 5.46 -9.27
C GLU A 93 -0.79 3.93 -9.31
N THR A 94 -1.51 3.32 -8.40
CA THR A 94 -1.55 1.87 -8.26
C THR A 94 -2.97 1.35 -8.38
N SER A 95 -3.08 0.03 -8.59
CA SER A 95 -4.36 -0.67 -8.67
C SER A 95 -4.40 -1.72 -7.56
N PRO A 96 -4.83 -1.35 -6.35
CA PRO A 96 -4.82 -2.30 -5.24
C PRO A 96 -5.87 -3.40 -5.38
N PHE A 97 -5.44 -4.62 -5.06
CA PHE A 97 -6.33 -5.75 -4.81
C PHE A 97 -6.41 -5.95 -3.30
N ILE A 98 -7.61 -6.03 -2.76
CA ILE A 98 -7.83 -6.21 -1.32
C ILE A 98 -8.74 -7.41 -1.10
N LEU A 99 -8.24 -8.40 -0.37
CA LEU A 99 -9.00 -9.55 0.08
C LEU A 99 -9.33 -9.37 1.56
N CYS A 100 -10.61 -9.45 1.90
CA CYS A 100 -11.09 -9.28 3.28
C CYS A 100 -11.76 -10.56 3.75
N ASP A 101 -11.40 -11.04 4.94
CA ASP A 101 -11.95 -12.27 5.52
C ASP A 101 -13.25 -12.04 6.31
N ASN A 102 -13.75 -10.81 6.34
CA ASN A 102 -15.02 -10.45 6.99
C ASN A 102 -16.09 -10.31 5.90
N ASP A 103 -17.05 -11.21 5.89
CA ASP A 103 -18.09 -11.28 4.84
C ASP A 103 -18.93 -10.02 4.72
N GLU A 104 -19.13 -9.30 5.82
CA GLU A 104 -19.89 -8.05 5.78
C GLU A 104 -19.12 -6.91 5.12
N LEU A 105 -17.79 -6.87 5.31
CA LEU A 105 -16.95 -5.84 4.72
C LEU A 105 -16.44 -6.19 3.31
N ALA A 106 -16.33 -7.48 3.00
CA ALA A 106 -15.72 -7.93 1.74
C ALA A 106 -16.31 -7.23 0.49
N PRO A 107 -17.63 -7.00 0.38
CA PRO A 107 -18.20 -6.32 -0.80
C PRO A 107 -17.66 -4.90 -1.00
N LEU A 108 -17.22 -4.22 0.03
CA LEU A 108 -16.68 -2.85 -0.09
C LEU A 108 -15.40 -2.83 -0.93
N PHE A 109 -14.65 -3.93 -0.96
CA PHE A 109 -13.36 -4.02 -1.63
C PHE A 109 -13.45 -4.67 -3.01
N SER A 110 -14.63 -5.06 -3.47
CA SER A 110 -14.83 -5.70 -4.77
C SER A 110 -14.92 -4.70 -5.93
N LYS A 111 -14.98 -3.42 -5.63
CA LYS A 111 -15.00 -2.35 -6.63
C LYS A 111 -13.60 -2.10 -7.19
N LYS A 112 -13.53 -1.44 -8.33
CA LYS A 112 -12.24 -0.98 -8.83
C LYS A 112 -11.66 0.05 -7.88
N LEU A 113 -10.44 -0.21 -7.41
CA LEU A 113 -9.73 0.65 -6.47
C LEU A 113 -8.53 1.28 -7.13
N THR A 114 -8.23 2.50 -6.74
CA THR A 114 -7.03 3.23 -7.16
C THR A 114 -6.29 3.68 -5.93
N GLY A 115 -4.97 3.48 -5.89
CA GLY A 115 -4.11 3.94 -4.81
C GLY A 115 -3.24 5.10 -5.26
N ARG A 116 -3.07 6.07 -4.38
CA ARG A 116 -2.17 7.21 -4.57
C ARG A 116 -1.31 7.38 -3.34
N ILE A 117 -0.08 7.82 -3.55
CA ILE A 117 0.86 8.03 -2.46
C ILE A 117 0.91 9.51 -2.12
N LYS A 118 0.72 9.81 -0.84
CA LYS A 118 0.84 11.15 -0.30
C LYS A 118 2.01 11.17 0.68
N ASN A 119 2.94 12.10 0.47
CA ASN A 119 4.05 12.29 1.39
C ASN A 119 3.58 12.95 2.67
N VAL A 120 4.14 12.52 3.80
CA VAL A 120 3.89 13.10 5.12
C VAL A 120 5.13 13.87 5.54
N ASP A 121 4.94 15.11 5.94
CA ASP A 121 6.03 15.93 6.48
C ASP A 121 6.35 15.46 7.90
N CYS A 122 7.48 14.80 8.07
CA CYS A 122 7.97 14.33 9.36
C CYS A 122 9.51 14.43 9.40
N PRO A 123 10.11 14.60 10.60
CA PRO A 123 11.58 14.75 10.71
C PRO A 123 12.36 13.59 10.10
N GLU A 124 11.89 12.35 10.28
CA GLU A 124 12.55 11.14 9.80
C GLU A 124 12.38 10.92 8.30
N LYS A 125 11.41 11.60 7.66
CA LYS A 125 11.11 11.48 6.23
C LYS A 125 10.82 10.05 5.79
N ASN A 126 10.25 9.24 6.68
CA ASN A 126 9.99 7.82 6.45
C ASN A 126 8.49 7.47 6.49
N ARG A 127 7.60 8.45 6.44
CA ARG A 127 6.16 8.24 6.50
C ARG A 127 5.49 8.66 5.22
N ILE A 128 4.53 7.82 4.79
CA ILE A 128 3.65 8.13 3.67
C ILE A 128 2.23 7.73 4.04
N ILE A 129 1.27 8.27 3.30
CA ILE A 129 -0.11 7.82 3.35
C ILE A 129 -0.46 7.24 1.98
N ILE A 130 -1.01 6.04 1.98
CA ILE A 130 -1.59 5.47 0.78
C ILE A 130 -3.07 5.78 0.82
N GLU A 131 -3.50 6.61 -0.13
CA GLU A 131 -4.90 7.01 -0.26
C GLU A 131 -5.59 6.05 -1.22
N ILE A 132 -6.63 5.38 -0.76
CA ILE A 132 -7.41 4.43 -1.57
C ILE A 132 -8.69 5.12 -2.03
N TYR A 133 -8.93 5.09 -3.34
CA TYR A 133 -10.10 5.69 -3.98
C TYR A 133 -10.96 4.62 -4.64
N THR A 134 -12.26 4.85 -4.69
CA THR A 134 -13.22 4.06 -5.48
C THR A 134 -13.71 4.88 -6.67
N GLU A 135 -14.11 4.20 -7.69
CA GLU A 135 -14.80 4.84 -8.83
C GLU A 135 -16.28 5.01 -8.59
#